data_6c81a9219e681c82cff314635fd26b59
#
_entry.id   6c81a9219e681c82cff314635fd26b59
#
_cell.length_a   1.000
_cell.length_b   1.000
_cell.length_c   1.000
_cell.angle_alpha   90.00
_cell.angle_beta   90.00
_cell.angle_gamma   90.00
#
_symmetry.space_group_name_H-M   'P 1'
#
loop_
_entity.id
_entity.type
_entity.pdbx_description
1 polymer ?
#
loop_
_entity_poly.entity_id
_entity_poly.type
_entity_poly.pdbx_seq_one_letter_code
_entity_poly.pdbx_strand_id
1 'polypeptide(L)'
;MEDKKTTRLRFNLFDVVIILLALAVVGAAVLLRNRSTGADMTRTTTPVRYTVELACVMKDMANQMRVGEDIYRSTDGAYMGKIVDVRWVPHVGREFLPEAGRFVRYEVPENFDIYVTVEGQGYWNGRDIIVEGVSPKVCGEMFVKGKGFAHAGYVCNIDLMGAQIAQGDRTGSGNLEATYVIRFDDMREMLLGAVHKGDQIYEKLTDALLGTVEDVWTEPYGETRLGADGQAVYADKEDVYYMYVRLKGRMVEKADGYYLDSGTELKVGATVTVTSQYFSRMGTFYALEGMEEAK
;
A
#
# COMPACT_ATOMS: atom_id res chain seq x y z
N MET A 1 -36.97 11.91 62.65
CA MET A 1 -37.90 11.58 61.56
C MET A 1 -37.56 12.51 60.39
N GLU A 2 -36.74 11.99 59.44
CA GLU A 2 -36.36 12.73 58.26
C GLU A 2 -37.29 12.36 57.08
N ASP A 3 -38.04 13.37 56.62
CA ASP A 3 -38.91 13.27 55.47
C ASP A 3 -38.09 13.10 54.17
N LYS A 4 -38.09 11.92 53.60
CA LYS A 4 -37.60 11.67 52.24
C LYS A 4 -38.57 12.31 51.22
N LYS A 5 -38.21 13.51 50.73
CA LYS A 5 -38.85 14.11 49.54
C LYS A 5 -38.55 13.23 48.32
N THR A 6 -39.54 12.46 47.90
CA THR A 6 -39.54 11.78 46.59
C THR A 6 -39.80 12.81 45.49
N THR A 7 -38.74 13.22 44.79
CA THR A 7 -38.83 14.04 43.57
C THR A 7 -39.45 13.18 42.44
N ARG A 8 -40.73 13.39 42.19
CA ARG A 8 -41.38 12.80 40.99
C ARG A 8 -40.88 13.54 39.75
N LEU A 9 -40.03 12.90 38.94
CA LEU A 9 -39.65 13.36 37.60
C LEU A 9 -40.95 13.50 36.77
N ARG A 10 -41.34 14.73 36.46
CA ARG A 10 -42.43 15.03 35.51
C ARG A 10 -41.83 15.02 34.11
N PHE A 11 -42.01 13.92 33.38
CA PHE A 11 -41.67 13.85 31.94
C PHE A 11 -42.62 14.80 31.19
N ASN A 12 -42.01 15.76 30.46
CA ASN A 12 -42.74 16.62 29.55
C ASN A 12 -42.81 15.93 28.16
N LEU A 13 -43.88 16.22 27.41
CA LEU A 13 -44.07 15.69 26.05
C LEU A 13 -42.79 15.92 25.17
N PHE A 14 -42.09 17.02 25.39
CA PHE A 14 -40.83 17.35 24.74
C PHE A 14 -39.70 16.33 25.06
N ASP A 15 -39.61 15.87 26.29
CA ASP A 15 -38.60 14.88 26.70
C ASP A 15 -38.82 13.53 25.99
N VAL A 16 -40.08 13.14 25.83
CA VAL A 16 -40.47 11.92 25.13
C VAL A 16 -40.10 12.01 23.64
N VAL A 17 -40.33 13.17 23.01
CA VAL A 17 -39.97 13.40 21.58
C VAL A 17 -38.43 13.37 21.38
N ILE A 18 -37.68 13.98 22.29
CA ILE A 18 -36.19 13.95 22.22
C ILE A 18 -35.65 12.52 22.39
N ILE A 19 -36.22 11.74 23.32
CA ILE A 19 -35.80 10.35 23.52
C ILE A 19 -36.10 9.50 22.28
N LEU A 20 -37.30 9.67 21.68
CA LEU A 20 -37.67 8.96 20.45
C LEU A 20 -36.78 9.33 19.26
N LEU A 21 -36.43 10.62 19.13
CA LEU A 21 -35.45 11.08 18.10
C LEU A 21 -34.09 10.49 18.33
N ALA A 22 -33.58 10.48 19.55
CA ALA A 22 -32.27 9.88 19.88
C ALA A 22 -32.28 8.37 19.60
N LEU A 23 -33.34 7.64 19.94
CA LEU A 23 -33.50 6.21 19.63
C LEU A 23 -33.60 5.96 18.11
N ALA A 24 -34.26 6.84 17.37
CA ALA A 24 -34.35 6.73 15.91
C ALA A 24 -32.98 6.95 15.25
N VAL A 25 -32.15 7.92 15.71
CA VAL A 25 -30.81 8.16 15.23
C VAL A 25 -29.87 6.98 15.55
N VAL A 26 -29.95 6.45 16.78
CA VAL A 26 -29.15 5.27 17.17
C VAL A 26 -29.61 4.04 16.38
N GLY A 27 -30.90 3.83 16.19
CA GLY A 27 -31.47 2.75 15.37
C GLY A 27 -31.02 2.86 13.90
N ALA A 28 -31.08 4.06 13.33
CA ALA A 28 -30.59 4.31 11.97
C ALA A 28 -29.07 4.06 11.85
N ALA A 29 -28.28 4.49 12.82
CA ALA A 29 -26.82 4.24 12.85
C ALA A 29 -26.49 2.74 12.95
N VAL A 30 -27.23 1.99 13.77
CA VAL A 30 -27.09 0.52 13.90
C VAL A 30 -27.51 -0.19 12.61
N LEU A 31 -28.62 0.25 11.98
CA LEU A 31 -29.09 -0.31 10.70
C LEU A 31 -28.14 -0.01 9.55
N LEU A 32 -27.54 1.19 9.50
CA LEU A 32 -26.52 1.55 8.52
C LEU A 32 -25.24 0.75 8.74
N ARG A 33 -24.84 0.57 10.00
CA ARG A 33 -23.67 -0.27 10.33
C ARG A 33 -23.92 -1.75 9.99
N ASN A 34 -25.11 -2.29 10.26
CA ASN A 34 -25.47 -3.66 9.87
C ASN A 34 -25.67 -3.82 8.36
N ARG A 35 -26.08 -2.78 7.63
CA ARG A 35 -26.12 -2.82 6.16
C ARG A 35 -24.73 -2.86 5.54
N SER A 36 -23.75 -2.17 6.12
CA SER A 36 -22.36 -2.24 5.66
C SER A 36 -21.70 -3.60 5.97
N THR A 37 -22.15 -4.30 7.02
CA THR A 37 -21.69 -5.67 7.35
C THR A 37 -22.52 -6.76 6.68
N GLY A 38 -23.76 -6.48 6.26
CA GLY A 38 -24.66 -7.47 5.63
C GLY A 38 -24.52 -7.63 4.12
N ALA A 39 -23.76 -6.75 3.43
CA ALA A 39 -23.53 -6.87 1.98
C ALA A 39 -22.47 -7.93 1.60
N ASP A 40 -21.81 -8.55 2.58
CA ASP A 40 -20.69 -9.46 2.36
C ASP A 40 -21.03 -10.97 2.37
N MET A 41 -22.29 -11.36 2.56
CA MET A 41 -22.64 -12.78 2.72
C MET A 41 -22.65 -13.62 1.43
N THR A 42 -22.32 -13.03 0.26
CA THR A 42 -22.26 -13.77 -1.02
C THR A 42 -20.90 -13.69 -1.74
N ARG A 43 -19.91 -13.06 -1.11
CA ARG A 43 -18.58 -12.98 -1.74
C ARG A 43 -17.83 -14.28 -1.54
N THR A 44 -17.41 -14.89 -2.65
CA THR A 44 -16.50 -16.03 -2.61
C THR A 44 -15.17 -15.56 -2.02
N THR A 45 -14.83 -16.02 -0.83
CA THR A 45 -13.52 -15.80 -0.23
C THR A 45 -12.56 -16.91 -0.64
N THR A 46 -11.29 -16.59 -0.75
CA THR A 46 -10.20 -17.51 -1.05
C THR A 46 -9.05 -17.27 -0.08
N PRO A 47 -8.29 -18.31 0.30
CA PRO A 47 -7.07 -18.08 1.06
C PRO A 47 -6.10 -17.20 0.29
N VAL A 48 -5.56 -16.20 0.96
CA VAL A 48 -4.53 -15.29 0.43
C VAL A 48 -3.39 -15.24 1.42
N ARG A 49 -2.16 -15.37 0.94
CA ARG A 49 -0.95 -15.14 1.72
C ARG A 49 -0.31 -13.84 1.30
N TYR A 50 0.19 -13.10 2.26
CA TYR A 50 1.05 -11.97 2.00
C TYR A 50 2.18 -11.93 3.01
N THR A 51 3.33 -11.44 2.57
CA THR A 51 4.53 -11.37 3.42
C THR A 51 4.82 -9.91 3.75
N VAL A 52 4.97 -9.63 5.05
CA VAL A 52 5.38 -8.32 5.57
C VAL A 52 6.84 -8.42 5.99
N GLU A 53 7.67 -7.55 5.48
CA GLU A 53 9.04 -7.38 5.94
C GLU A 53 9.08 -6.35 7.07
N LEU A 54 9.64 -6.75 8.18
CA LEU A 54 9.94 -5.89 9.33
C LEU A 54 11.45 -5.70 9.36
N ALA A 55 11.92 -4.52 8.96
CA ALA A 55 13.34 -4.25 8.81
C ALA A 55 14.00 -3.81 10.11
N CYS A 56 15.26 -4.19 10.29
CA CYS A 56 16.11 -3.77 11.42
C CYS A 56 15.49 -4.06 12.81
N VAL A 57 14.94 -5.26 12.99
CA VAL A 57 14.30 -5.70 14.23
C VAL A 57 15.33 -6.34 15.17
N MET A 58 15.36 -5.93 16.43
CA MET A 58 16.20 -6.54 17.43
C MET A 58 15.81 -8.01 17.70
N LYS A 59 16.79 -8.85 17.95
CA LYS A 59 16.64 -10.29 18.19
C LYS A 59 15.57 -10.65 19.22
N ASP A 60 15.48 -9.89 20.31
CA ASP A 60 14.52 -10.15 21.38
C ASP A 60 13.07 -9.97 20.92
N MET A 61 12.80 -8.97 20.06
CA MET A 61 11.49 -8.78 19.47
C MET A 61 11.21 -9.88 18.43
N ALA A 62 12.20 -10.25 17.63
CA ALA A 62 12.09 -11.34 16.65
C ALA A 62 11.65 -12.65 17.31
N ASN A 63 12.17 -12.95 18.48
CA ASN A 63 11.83 -14.14 19.27
C ASN A 63 10.37 -14.17 19.76
N GLN A 64 9.64 -13.05 19.71
CA GLN A 64 8.22 -12.99 20.08
C GLN A 64 7.28 -13.40 18.94
N MET A 65 7.76 -13.46 17.70
CA MET A 65 6.95 -13.77 16.53
C MET A 65 6.86 -15.29 16.33
N ARG A 66 5.66 -15.86 16.38
CA ARG A 66 5.45 -17.30 16.30
C ARG A 66 4.45 -17.69 15.24
N VAL A 67 4.76 -18.75 14.51
CA VAL A 67 3.80 -19.41 13.62
C VAL A 67 2.56 -19.84 14.40
N GLY A 68 1.39 -19.63 13.82
CA GLY A 68 0.09 -19.91 14.44
C GLY A 68 -0.49 -18.76 15.26
N GLU A 69 0.25 -17.67 15.47
CA GLU A 69 -0.24 -16.49 16.19
C GLU A 69 -1.12 -15.62 15.29
N ASP A 70 -2.18 -15.05 15.88
CA ASP A 70 -3.02 -14.07 15.22
C ASP A 70 -2.33 -12.70 15.18
N ILE A 71 -2.42 -12.03 14.03
CA ILE A 71 -1.80 -10.72 13.81
C ILE A 71 -2.87 -9.67 13.54
N TYR A 72 -2.61 -8.46 14.01
CA TYR A 72 -3.55 -7.34 13.95
C TYR A 72 -2.84 -6.09 13.43
N ARG A 73 -3.61 -5.21 12.80
CA ARG A 73 -3.13 -3.87 12.46
C ARG A 73 -3.06 -3.02 13.73
N SER A 74 -1.89 -2.44 14.00
CA SER A 74 -1.66 -1.76 15.28
C SER A 74 -2.41 -0.42 15.39
N THR A 75 -2.82 0.18 14.27
CA THR A 75 -3.51 1.48 14.23
C THR A 75 -4.96 1.43 14.71
N ASP A 76 -5.68 0.34 14.42
CA ASP A 76 -7.13 0.22 14.70
C ASP A 76 -7.52 -1.15 15.28
N GLY A 77 -6.57 -2.06 15.40
CA GLY A 77 -6.81 -3.40 15.93
C GLY A 77 -7.53 -4.34 14.96
N ALA A 78 -7.64 -3.99 13.67
CA ALA A 78 -8.23 -4.86 12.66
C ALA A 78 -7.43 -6.17 12.58
N TYR A 79 -8.14 -7.30 12.57
CA TYR A 79 -7.54 -8.60 12.36
C TYR A 79 -6.96 -8.68 10.95
N MET A 80 -5.78 -9.24 10.79
CA MET A 80 -5.05 -9.29 9.53
C MET A 80 -4.81 -10.73 9.04
N GLY A 81 -5.03 -11.71 9.89
CA GLY A 81 -4.81 -13.12 9.58
C GLY A 81 -3.95 -13.82 10.62
N LYS A 82 -3.44 -14.98 10.24
CA LYS A 82 -2.60 -15.84 11.07
C LYS A 82 -1.20 -15.96 10.48
N ILE A 83 -0.17 -15.88 11.33
CA ILE A 83 1.22 -16.12 10.92
C ILE A 83 1.37 -17.59 10.51
N VAL A 84 1.79 -17.83 9.27
CA VAL A 84 2.03 -19.18 8.73
C VAL A 84 3.52 -19.47 8.51
N ASP A 85 4.34 -18.43 8.41
CA ASP A 85 5.80 -18.56 8.31
C ASP A 85 6.50 -17.33 8.89
N VAL A 86 7.69 -17.52 9.46
CA VAL A 86 8.58 -16.46 9.96
C VAL A 86 10.01 -16.78 9.56
N ARG A 87 10.62 -15.94 8.73
CA ARG A 87 12.00 -16.08 8.28
C ARG A 87 12.82 -14.86 8.71
N TRP A 88 14.03 -15.08 9.20
CA TRP A 88 14.96 -14.04 9.61
C TRP A 88 16.19 -14.05 8.71
N VAL A 89 16.69 -12.87 8.42
CA VAL A 89 18.01 -12.67 7.81
C VAL A 89 18.75 -11.57 8.58
N PRO A 90 20.07 -11.61 8.70
CA PRO A 90 20.82 -10.51 9.30
C PRO A 90 20.49 -9.19 8.59
N HIS A 91 20.25 -8.12 9.36
CA HIS A 91 20.02 -6.81 8.79
C HIS A 91 21.30 -6.26 8.17
N VAL A 92 21.23 -5.85 6.91
CA VAL A 92 22.35 -5.30 6.17
C VAL A 92 22.23 -3.80 6.02
N GLY A 93 23.06 -3.07 6.74
CA GLY A 93 23.28 -1.64 6.54
C GLY A 93 24.11 -1.36 5.30
N ARG A 94 23.99 -0.14 4.78
CA ARG A 94 24.81 0.38 3.67
C ARG A 94 25.36 1.73 4.05
N GLU A 95 26.66 1.90 3.91
CA GLU A 95 27.37 3.15 4.19
C GLU A 95 28.23 3.55 2.99
N PHE A 96 28.20 4.85 2.65
CA PHE A 96 29.10 5.36 1.62
C PHE A 96 30.46 5.64 2.23
N LEU A 97 31.51 5.04 1.67
CA LEU A 97 32.91 5.30 2.03
C LEU A 97 33.49 6.35 1.07
N PRO A 98 33.69 7.61 1.51
CA PRO A 98 34.20 8.69 0.66
C PRO A 98 35.58 8.39 0.06
N GLU A 99 36.45 7.71 0.83
CA GLU A 99 37.79 7.35 0.39
C GLU A 99 37.81 6.31 -0.74
N ALA A 100 36.80 5.43 -0.76
CA ALA A 100 36.65 4.40 -1.78
C ALA A 100 35.70 4.81 -2.91
N GLY A 101 34.96 5.90 -2.76
CA GLY A 101 33.95 6.38 -3.73
C GLY A 101 32.81 5.40 -3.97
N ARG A 102 32.48 4.53 -2.99
CA ARG A 102 31.47 3.48 -3.16
C ARG A 102 30.69 3.20 -1.87
N PHE A 103 29.50 2.60 -2.03
CA PHE A 103 28.80 2.00 -0.92
C PHE A 103 29.42 0.68 -0.50
N VAL A 104 29.46 0.42 0.79
CA VAL A 104 29.81 -0.87 1.38
C VAL A 104 28.63 -1.41 2.18
N ARG A 105 28.50 -2.72 2.19
CA ARG A 105 27.51 -3.43 2.99
C ARG A 105 28.15 -3.91 4.27
N TYR A 106 27.40 -3.86 5.37
CA TYR A 106 27.80 -4.44 6.64
C TYR A 106 26.61 -5.02 7.37
N GLU A 107 26.81 -6.12 8.09
CA GLU A 107 25.77 -6.67 8.96
C GLU A 107 25.67 -5.81 10.22
N VAL A 108 24.44 -5.43 10.59
CA VAL A 108 24.17 -4.71 11.85
C VAL A 108 24.02 -5.75 12.95
N PRO A 109 24.93 -5.78 13.96
CA PRO A 109 24.89 -6.78 15.03
C PRO A 109 23.54 -6.82 15.76
N GLU A 110 23.05 -8.02 16.07
CA GLU A 110 21.81 -8.29 16.83
C GLU A 110 20.52 -7.71 16.18
N ASN A 111 20.58 -7.27 14.92
CA ASN A 111 19.44 -6.79 14.16
C ASN A 111 19.16 -7.68 12.94
N PHE A 112 17.88 -7.88 12.65
CA PHE A 112 17.42 -8.78 11.62
C PHE A 112 16.33 -8.12 10.77
N ASP A 113 16.25 -8.49 9.50
CA ASP A 113 15.09 -8.28 8.67
C ASP A 113 14.21 -9.54 8.77
N ILE A 114 12.96 -9.35 9.22
CA ILE A 114 12.05 -10.45 9.50
C ILE A 114 10.94 -10.43 8.47
N TYR A 115 10.75 -11.57 7.81
CA TYR A 115 9.69 -11.80 6.85
C TYR A 115 8.60 -12.60 7.51
N VAL A 116 7.47 -11.96 7.80
CA VAL A 116 6.30 -12.58 8.42
C VAL A 116 5.28 -12.85 7.33
N THR A 117 5.03 -14.12 7.02
CA THR A 117 3.98 -14.52 6.08
C THR A 117 2.68 -14.74 6.83
N VAL A 118 1.67 -14.02 6.42
CA VAL A 118 0.32 -14.02 7.01
C VAL A 118 -0.65 -14.63 6.03
N GLU A 119 -1.53 -15.52 6.50
CA GLU A 119 -2.63 -16.09 5.75
C GLU A 119 -3.96 -15.63 6.33
N GLY A 120 -4.85 -15.19 5.45
CA GLY A 120 -6.22 -14.80 5.80
C GLY A 120 -7.19 -15.09 4.66
N GLN A 121 -8.48 -14.87 4.91
CA GLN A 121 -9.51 -14.99 3.89
C GLN A 121 -9.64 -13.69 3.12
N GLY A 122 -9.40 -13.76 1.82
CA GLY A 122 -9.43 -12.61 0.94
C GLY A 122 -10.55 -12.68 -0.10
N TYR A 123 -10.92 -11.52 -0.62
CA TYR A 123 -11.84 -11.38 -1.73
C TYR A 123 -11.45 -10.18 -2.60
N TRP A 124 -11.91 -10.19 -3.83
CA TRP A 124 -11.78 -9.07 -4.77
C TRP A 124 -13.00 -8.14 -4.66
N ASN A 125 -12.77 -6.85 -4.44
CA ASN A 125 -13.86 -5.86 -4.32
C ASN A 125 -14.15 -5.09 -5.62
N GLY A 126 -13.53 -5.51 -6.75
CA GLY A 126 -13.60 -4.81 -8.04
C GLY A 126 -12.37 -3.90 -8.29
N ARG A 127 -11.54 -3.66 -7.28
CA ARG A 127 -10.35 -2.82 -7.35
C ARG A 127 -9.15 -3.40 -6.61
N ASP A 128 -9.38 -3.86 -5.39
CA ASP A 128 -8.34 -4.29 -4.45
C ASP A 128 -8.62 -5.70 -3.94
N ILE A 129 -7.55 -6.39 -3.58
CA ILE A 129 -7.64 -7.59 -2.77
C ILE A 129 -7.81 -7.15 -1.32
N ILE A 130 -8.89 -7.60 -0.70
CA ILE A 130 -9.15 -7.36 0.72
C ILE A 130 -8.96 -8.68 1.45
N VAL A 131 -8.04 -8.71 2.40
CA VAL A 131 -7.75 -9.86 3.26
C VAL A 131 -8.10 -9.49 4.67
N GLU A 132 -9.10 -10.16 5.29
CA GLU A 132 -9.56 -9.89 6.66
C GLU A 132 -9.85 -8.39 6.91
N GLY A 133 -10.34 -7.68 5.89
CA GLY A 133 -10.65 -6.24 5.98
C GLY A 133 -9.48 -5.29 5.78
N VAL A 134 -8.27 -5.79 5.52
CA VAL A 134 -7.12 -4.97 5.10
C VAL A 134 -6.82 -5.18 3.63
N SER A 135 -6.24 -4.18 2.95
CA SER A 135 -5.81 -4.29 1.55
C SER A 135 -4.29 -4.31 1.50
N PRO A 136 -3.64 -5.50 1.50
CA PRO A 136 -2.20 -5.58 1.35
C PRO A 136 -1.81 -5.15 -0.07
N LYS A 137 -0.75 -4.34 -0.16
CA LYS A 137 -0.15 -3.87 -1.43
C LYS A 137 1.36 -4.00 -1.32
N VAL A 138 2.02 -4.60 -2.27
CA VAL A 138 3.49 -4.63 -2.31
C VAL A 138 4.02 -3.20 -2.30
N CYS A 139 5.05 -2.94 -1.54
CA CYS A 139 5.57 -1.62 -1.14
C CYS A 139 4.64 -0.80 -0.22
N GLY A 140 3.45 -1.29 0.11
CA GLY A 140 2.55 -0.65 1.07
C GLY A 140 3.05 -0.83 2.50
N GLU A 141 3.05 0.26 3.26
CA GLU A 141 3.40 0.23 4.68
C GLU A 141 2.27 -0.42 5.49
N MET A 142 2.64 -1.26 6.44
CA MET A 142 1.76 -1.92 7.38
C MET A 142 2.29 -1.83 8.80
N PHE A 143 1.44 -1.37 9.72
CA PHE A 143 1.72 -1.39 11.16
C PHE A 143 1.11 -2.63 11.77
N VAL A 144 1.95 -3.60 12.11
CA VAL A 144 1.53 -4.92 12.58
C VAL A 144 1.79 -5.10 14.07
N LYS A 145 0.92 -5.85 14.76
CA LYS A 145 1.13 -6.27 16.14
C LYS A 145 0.64 -7.70 16.37
N GLY A 146 1.39 -8.45 17.15
CA GLY A 146 1.02 -9.71 17.77
C GLY A 146 0.94 -9.57 19.28
N LYS A 147 0.98 -10.67 20.02
CA LYS A 147 0.93 -10.65 21.50
C LYS A 147 2.15 -10.00 22.14
N GLY A 148 3.33 -10.23 21.57
CA GLY A 148 4.61 -9.81 22.17
C GLY A 148 5.36 -8.76 21.35
N PHE A 149 4.81 -8.28 20.24
CA PHE A 149 5.49 -7.33 19.35
C PHE A 149 4.54 -6.35 18.67
N ALA A 150 5.08 -5.21 18.29
CA ALA A 150 4.44 -4.27 17.36
C ALA A 150 5.54 -3.56 16.55
N HIS A 151 5.39 -3.51 15.24
CA HIS A 151 6.38 -2.91 14.35
C HIS A 151 5.75 -2.40 13.05
N ALA A 152 6.37 -1.40 12.44
CA ALA A 152 6.07 -0.99 11.07
C ALA A 152 6.82 -1.90 10.09
N GLY A 153 6.17 -2.26 8.99
CA GLY A 153 6.77 -3.05 7.93
C GLY A 153 6.21 -2.71 6.58
N TYR A 154 6.73 -3.36 5.56
CA TYR A 154 6.25 -3.22 4.19
C TYR A 154 5.85 -4.57 3.63
N VAL A 155 4.73 -4.61 2.92
CA VAL A 155 4.35 -5.81 2.18
C VAL A 155 5.36 -6.01 1.05
N CYS A 156 6.01 -7.18 1.02
CA CYS A 156 6.99 -7.51 -0.02
C CYS A 156 6.52 -8.60 -0.99
N ASN A 157 5.47 -9.34 -0.65
CA ASN A 157 4.89 -10.36 -1.53
C ASN A 157 3.41 -10.57 -1.23
N ILE A 158 2.63 -10.93 -2.27
CA ILE A 158 1.23 -11.38 -2.17
C ILE A 158 1.08 -12.62 -3.04
N ASP A 159 0.58 -13.71 -2.45
CA ASP A 159 0.28 -14.98 -3.12
C ASP A 159 -1.21 -15.28 -2.98
N LEU A 160 -1.89 -15.37 -4.10
CA LEU A 160 -3.32 -15.65 -4.19
C LEU A 160 -3.67 -17.13 -4.08
N MET A 161 -2.71 -18.00 -3.81
CA MET A 161 -2.91 -19.45 -3.69
C MET A 161 -3.62 -20.06 -4.91
N GLY A 162 -3.36 -19.52 -6.11
CA GLY A 162 -3.94 -19.99 -7.37
C GLY A 162 -5.31 -19.37 -7.73
N ALA A 163 -5.85 -18.47 -6.94
CA ALA A 163 -7.05 -17.72 -7.32
C ALA A 163 -6.75 -16.78 -8.49
N GLN A 164 -7.58 -16.83 -9.53
CA GLN A 164 -7.54 -15.85 -10.61
C GLN A 164 -8.47 -14.69 -10.26
N ILE A 165 -7.93 -13.49 -10.24
CA ILE A 165 -8.70 -12.27 -10.02
C ILE A 165 -8.78 -11.55 -11.36
N ALA A 166 -10.01 -11.36 -11.85
CA ALA A 166 -10.24 -10.60 -13.08
C ALA A 166 -9.93 -9.12 -12.81
N GLN A 167 -9.04 -8.54 -13.60
CA GLN A 167 -8.87 -7.08 -13.64
C GLN A 167 -10.11 -6.45 -14.27
N GLY A 168 -10.61 -5.37 -13.68
CA GLY A 168 -11.63 -4.55 -14.30
C GLY A 168 -11.03 -3.83 -15.51
N ASP A 169 -11.68 -3.93 -16.64
CA ASP A 169 -11.28 -3.20 -17.87
C ASP A 169 -11.85 -1.78 -17.79
N ARG A 170 -11.06 -0.86 -17.24
CA ARG A 170 -11.39 0.57 -17.23
C ARG A 170 -10.66 1.26 -18.38
N THR A 171 -11.38 2.06 -19.14
CA THR A 171 -10.82 2.95 -20.18
C THR A 171 -10.90 4.39 -19.71
N GLY A 172 -9.79 5.13 -19.84
CA GLY A 172 -9.78 6.58 -19.59
C GLY A 172 -10.63 7.35 -20.61
N SER A 173 -11.08 8.55 -20.25
CA SER A 173 -11.99 9.38 -21.05
C SER A 173 -11.28 10.44 -21.92
N GLY A 174 -9.96 10.55 -21.85
CA GLY A 174 -9.18 11.53 -22.60
C GLY A 174 -9.26 11.36 -24.12
N ASN A 175 -9.08 12.47 -24.86
CA ASN A 175 -9.08 12.51 -26.32
C ASN A 175 -7.71 12.24 -26.96
N LEU A 176 -6.65 12.20 -26.16
CA LEU A 176 -5.30 11.81 -26.58
C LEU A 176 -4.91 10.49 -25.93
N GLU A 177 -4.23 9.66 -26.67
CA GLU A 177 -3.55 8.48 -26.17
C GLU A 177 -2.07 8.77 -26.01
N ALA A 178 -1.52 8.55 -24.83
CA ALA A 178 -0.12 8.83 -24.56
C ALA A 178 0.61 7.61 -24.02
N THR A 179 1.87 7.49 -24.43
CA THR A 179 2.84 6.55 -23.87
C THR A 179 3.84 7.34 -23.04
N TYR A 180 3.96 6.99 -21.78
CA TYR A 180 4.85 7.65 -20.84
C TYR A 180 5.42 6.68 -19.80
N VAL A 181 6.49 7.11 -19.12
CA VAL A 181 7.23 6.27 -18.19
C VAL A 181 7.14 6.87 -16.79
N ILE A 182 6.82 6.03 -15.81
CA ILE A 182 6.97 6.33 -14.38
C ILE A 182 8.17 5.57 -13.87
N ARG A 183 9.08 6.25 -13.17
CA ARG A 183 10.25 5.67 -12.51
C ARG A 183 10.01 5.59 -11.00
N PHE A 184 10.38 4.45 -10.45
CA PHE A 184 10.42 4.19 -9.02
C PHE A 184 11.86 4.02 -8.58
N ASP A 185 12.26 4.80 -7.60
CA ASP A 185 13.63 4.81 -7.08
C ASP A 185 13.75 3.87 -5.87
N ASP A 186 14.96 3.36 -5.61
CA ASP A 186 15.30 2.57 -4.42
C ASP A 186 14.42 1.31 -4.28
N MET A 187 14.26 0.58 -5.39
CA MET A 187 13.51 -0.68 -5.44
C MET A 187 14.43 -1.85 -5.12
N ARG A 188 14.11 -2.62 -4.08
CA ARG A 188 14.83 -3.87 -3.79
C ARG A 188 14.38 -4.98 -4.72
N GLU A 189 15.28 -5.92 -5.02
CA GLU A 189 15.06 -7.02 -5.97
C GLU A 189 13.73 -7.75 -5.73
N MET A 190 13.39 -8.05 -4.47
CA MET A 190 12.16 -8.76 -4.12
C MET A 190 10.86 -8.01 -4.46
N LEU A 191 10.92 -6.71 -4.74
CA LEU A 191 9.76 -5.86 -5.05
C LEU A 191 9.54 -5.70 -6.57
N LEU A 192 10.51 -6.10 -7.39
CA LEU A 192 10.50 -5.86 -8.84
C LEU A 192 9.41 -6.67 -9.57
N GLY A 193 8.99 -7.80 -9.00
CA GLY A 193 7.93 -8.64 -9.54
C GLY A 193 6.50 -8.22 -9.20
N ALA A 194 6.28 -7.01 -8.66
CA ALA A 194 4.96 -6.57 -8.21
C ALA A 194 4.12 -5.90 -9.29
N VAL A 195 4.71 -5.54 -10.43
CA VAL A 195 4.05 -4.88 -11.57
C VAL A 195 4.34 -5.68 -12.84
N HIS A 196 3.30 -5.98 -13.59
CA HIS A 196 3.41 -6.80 -14.80
C HIS A 196 2.76 -6.11 -16.00
N LYS A 197 3.20 -6.48 -17.20
CA LYS A 197 2.55 -6.07 -18.44
C LYS A 197 1.06 -6.45 -18.42
N GLY A 198 0.22 -5.48 -18.77
CA GLY A 198 -1.23 -5.60 -18.74
C GLY A 198 -1.88 -5.11 -17.44
N ASP A 199 -1.10 -4.85 -16.40
CA ASP A 199 -1.66 -4.29 -15.16
C ASP A 199 -2.22 -2.89 -15.40
N GLN A 200 -3.36 -2.59 -14.78
CA GLN A 200 -3.90 -1.23 -14.73
C GLN A 200 -3.33 -0.49 -13.52
N ILE A 201 -2.81 0.70 -13.77
CA ILE A 201 -2.21 1.58 -12.76
C ILE A 201 -3.13 2.77 -12.54
N TYR A 202 -3.39 3.09 -11.29
CA TYR A 202 -4.25 4.18 -10.85
C TYR A 202 -3.47 5.18 -10.00
N GLU A 203 -3.89 6.43 -10.02
CA GLU A 203 -3.47 7.40 -9.01
C GLU A 203 -4.15 7.09 -7.68
N LYS A 204 -3.37 6.95 -6.63
CA LYS A 204 -3.87 6.50 -5.31
C LYS A 204 -4.88 7.47 -4.69
N LEU A 205 -4.70 8.78 -4.88
CA LEU A 205 -5.53 9.80 -4.24
C LEU A 205 -6.88 10.00 -4.92
N THR A 206 -6.91 9.99 -6.25
CA THR A 206 -8.09 10.31 -7.06
C THR A 206 -8.81 9.08 -7.59
N ASP A 207 -8.17 7.92 -7.54
CA ASP A 207 -8.62 6.66 -8.16
C ASP A 207 -8.73 6.72 -9.69
N ALA A 208 -8.14 7.72 -10.31
CA ALA A 208 -8.14 7.84 -11.75
C ALA A 208 -7.17 6.85 -12.40
N LEU A 209 -7.60 6.28 -13.52
CA LEU A 209 -6.75 5.39 -14.31
C LEU A 209 -5.61 6.22 -14.90
N LEU A 210 -4.37 5.87 -14.56
CA LEU A 210 -3.18 6.39 -15.21
C LEU A 210 -2.99 5.72 -16.56
N GLY A 211 -3.11 4.40 -16.63
CA GLY A 211 -2.98 3.65 -17.86
C GLY A 211 -2.78 2.16 -17.62
N THR A 212 -2.53 1.46 -18.73
CA THR A 212 -2.17 0.04 -18.74
C THR A 212 -0.67 -0.11 -18.94
N VAL A 213 -0.05 -1.01 -18.20
CA VAL A 213 1.37 -1.31 -18.31
C VAL A 213 1.68 -1.97 -19.64
N GLU A 214 2.53 -1.36 -20.45
CA GLU A 214 3.04 -1.92 -21.69
C GLU A 214 4.35 -2.67 -21.48
N ASP A 215 5.22 -2.13 -20.59
CA ASP A 215 6.54 -2.69 -20.34
C ASP A 215 7.05 -2.33 -18.94
N VAL A 216 7.95 -3.17 -18.40
CA VAL A 216 8.63 -2.94 -17.13
C VAL A 216 10.10 -3.34 -17.29
N TRP A 217 11.02 -2.45 -16.91
CA TRP A 217 12.46 -2.76 -16.88
C TRP A 217 13.13 -2.15 -15.67
N THR A 218 14.36 -2.55 -15.42
CA THR A 218 15.14 -2.10 -14.26
C THR A 218 16.53 -1.70 -14.65
N GLU A 219 17.09 -0.75 -13.89
CA GLU A 219 18.50 -0.34 -14.00
C GLU A 219 19.10 -0.29 -12.59
N PRO A 220 20.41 -0.49 -12.42
CA PRO A 220 21.05 -0.32 -11.12
C PRO A 220 20.77 1.06 -10.53
N TYR A 221 20.42 1.11 -9.24
CA TYR A 221 20.21 2.35 -8.53
C TYR A 221 21.49 2.84 -7.89
N GLY A 222 21.82 4.10 -8.08
CA GLY A 222 22.95 4.73 -7.44
C GLY A 222 22.64 6.17 -7.01
N GLU A 223 23.52 6.72 -6.22
CA GLU A 223 23.44 8.08 -5.72
C GLU A 223 24.73 8.86 -5.96
N THR A 224 24.59 10.14 -6.24
CA THR A 224 25.74 11.05 -6.26
C THR A 224 26.09 11.43 -4.84
N ARG A 225 27.34 11.18 -4.45
CA ARG A 225 27.90 11.49 -3.14
C ARG A 225 29.21 12.26 -3.30
N LEU A 226 29.67 12.92 -2.24
CA LEU A 226 30.98 13.58 -2.24
C LEU A 226 32.07 12.58 -1.84
N GLY A 227 33.07 12.43 -2.69
CA GLY A 227 34.30 11.70 -2.38
C GLY A 227 35.15 12.43 -1.33
N ALA A 228 36.22 11.79 -0.86
CA ALA A 228 37.15 12.36 0.12
C ALA A 228 37.88 13.61 -0.40
N ASP A 229 38.01 13.75 -1.70
CA ASP A 229 38.59 14.93 -2.40
C ASP A 229 37.56 16.04 -2.63
N GLY A 230 36.34 15.88 -2.17
CA GLY A 230 35.24 16.85 -2.35
C GLY A 230 34.59 16.80 -3.75
N GLN A 231 34.98 15.90 -4.63
CA GLN A 231 34.35 15.75 -5.93
C GLN A 231 33.11 14.88 -5.86
N ALA A 232 32.15 15.14 -6.75
CA ALA A 232 30.94 14.34 -6.86
C ALA A 232 31.28 13.00 -7.54
N VAL A 233 30.91 11.90 -6.84
CA VAL A 233 31.06 10.52 -7.33
C VAL A 233 29.69 9.89 -7.41
N TYR A 234 29.34 9.29 -8.54
CA TYR A 234 28.16 8.44 -8.65
C TYR A 234 28.51 7.03 -8.18
N ALA A 235 27.78 6.51 -7.23
CA ALA A 235 28.04 5.20 -6.64
C ALA A 235 26.75 4.35 -6.63
N ASP A 236 26.85 3.16 -7.22
CA ASP A 236 25.74 2.19 -7.24
C ASP A 236 25.54 1.55 -5.87
N LYS A 237 24.28 1.29 -5.54
CA LYS A 237 23.88 0.48 -4.38
C LYS A 237 23.59 -0.95 -4.84
N GLU A 238 24.31 -1.93 -4.32
CA GLU A 238 24.04 -3.34 -4.59
C GLU A 238 22.60 -3.73 -4.17
N ASP A 239 21.94 -4.59 -4.96
CA ASP A 239 20.58 -5.14 -4.76
C ASP A 239 19.47 -4.07 -4.68
N VAL A 240 19.72 -2.91 -5.27
CA VAL A 240 18.76 -1.81 -5.36
C VAL A 240 18.71 -1.30 -6.79
N TYR A 241 17.52 -0.97 -7.26
CA TYR A 241 17.26 -0.68 -8.66
C TYR A 241 16.36 0.54 -8.83
N TYR A 242 16.48 1.20 -9.96
CA TYR A 242 15.40 1.95 -10.55
C TYR A 242 14.46 0.95 -11.22
N MET A 243 13.15 1.08 -10.99
CA MET A 243 12.15 0.35 -11.76
C MET A 243 11.40 1.35 -12.64
N TYR A 244 11.36 1.10 -13.92
CA TYR A 244 10.66 1.90 -14.91
C TYR A 244 9.42 1.14 -15.37
N VAL A 245 8.29 1.84 -15.39
CA VAL A 245 7.01 1.30 -15.83
C VAL A 245 6.50 2.17 -16.97
N ARG A 246 6.47 1.61 -18.18
CA ARG A 246 5.87 2.25 -19.35
C ARG A 246 4.36 2.04 -19.32
N LEU A 247 3.63 3.13 -19.37
CA LEU A 247 2.17 3.14 -19.36
C LEU A 247 1.62 3.68 -20.68
N LYS A 248 0.54 3.08 -21.13
CA LYS A 248 -0.32 3.61 -22.17
C LYS A 248 -1.63 4.06 -21.53
N GLY A 249 -1.91 5.36 -21.59
CA GLY A 249 -3.07 5.96 -20.94
C GLY A 249 -3.71 7.04 -21.79
N ARG A 250 -4.92 7.47 -21.38
CA ARG A 250 -5.64 8.57 -22.01
C ARG A 250 -5.46 9.86 -21.24
N MET A 251 -5.39 10.98 -21.96
CA MET A 251 -5.23 12.30 -21.38
C MET A 251 -5.99 13.37 -22.16
N VAL A 252 -6.10 14.54 -21.55
CA VAL A 252 -6.70 15.73 -22.14
C VAL A 252 -5.61 16.79 -22.28
N GLU A 253 -5.47 17.37 -23.47
CA GLU A 253 -4.67 18.56 -23.69
C GLU A 253 -5.44 19.80 -23.25
N LYS A 254 -4.81 20.67 -22.48
CA LYS A 254 -5.27 22.01 -22.13
C LYS A 254 -4.23 23.03 -22.56
N ALA A 255 -4.59 24.32 -22.50
CA ALA A 255 -3.70 25.40 -22.92
C ALA A 255 -2.37 25.46 -22.14
N ASP A 256 -2.33 24.91 -20.95
CA ASP A 256 -1.20 24.94 -20.01
C ASP A 256 -0.50 23.59 -19.80
N GLY A 257 -1.00 22.50 -20.39
CA GLY A 257 -0.37 21.19 -20.29
C GLY A 257 -1.26 20.01 -20.60
N TYR A 258 -0.76 18.83 -20.29
CA TYR A 258 -1.47 17.55 -20.45
C TYR A 258 -1.97 17.05 -19.12
N TYR A 259 -3.21 16.60 -19.08
CA TYR A 259 -3.88 16.20 -17.86
C TYR A 259 -4.49 14.81 -18.00
N LEU A 260 -4.31 14.00 -16.96
CA LEU A 260 -5.02 12.75 -16.79
C LEU A 260 -6.49 13.03 -16.43
N ASP A 261 -7.35 12.02 -16.53
CA ASP A 261 -8.78 12.12 -16.17
C ASP A 261 -9.03 12.62 -14.73
N SER A 262 -8.08 12.37 -13.83
CA SER A 262 -8.09 12.89 -12.45
C SER A 262 -7.96 14.42 -12.35
N GLY A 263 -7.56 15.08 -13.44
CA GLY A 263 -7.08 16.46 -13.40
C GLY A 263 -5.62 16.59 -12.99
N THR A 264 -4.92 15.48 -12.77
CA THR A 264 -3.48 15.47 -12.46
C THR A 264 -2.69 15.84 -13.70
N GLU A 265 -1.84 16.87 -13.58
CA GLU A 265 -0.95 17.31 -14.66
C GLU A 265 0.14 16.25 -14.90
N LEU A 266 0.29 15.82 -16.14
CA LEU A 266 1.37 14.92 -16.56
C LEU A 266 2.60 15.77 -16.92
N LYS A 267 3.51 15.88 -15.99
CA LYS A 267 4.71 16.70 -16.10
C LYS A 267 5.95 15.91 -15.73
N VAL A 268 6.92 15.83 -16.63
CA VAL A 268 8.20 15.17 -16.37
C VAL A 268 8.87 15.81 -15.15
N GLY A 269 9.29 14.96 -14.19
CA GLY A 269 9.84 15.36 -12.89
C GLY A 269 8.80 15.50 -11.78
N ALA A 270 7.49 15.52 -12.08
CA ALA A 270 6.46 15.51 -11.04
C ALA A 270 6.30 14.12 -10.41
N THR A 271 5.95 14.09 -9.13
CA THR A 271 5.73 12.83 -8.40
C THR A 271 4.24 12.47 -8.39
N VAL A 272 3.96 11.17 -8.44
CA VAL A 272 2.62 10.61 -8.34
C VAL A 272 2.66 9.38 -7.44
N THR A 273 1.67 9.24 -6.55
CA THR A 273 1.50 7.98 -5.82
C THR A 273 0.59 7.08 -6.63
N VAL A 274 1.15 5.98 -7.10
CA VAL A 274 0.42 5.00 -7.90
C VAL A 274 -0.06 3.83 -7.07
N THR A 275 -1.11 3.19 -7.55
CA THR A 275 -1.60 1.93 -7.01
C THR A 275 -2.07 1.03 -8.15
N SER A 276 -1.86 -0.26 -7.99
CA SER A 276 -2.49 -1.32 -8.79
C SER A 276 -3.19 -2.30 -7.87
N GLN A 277 -3.62 -3.41 -8.40
CA GLN A 277 -4.18 -4.52 -7.63
C GLN A 277 -3.23 -5.01 -6.52
N TYR A 278 -1.92 -5.07 -6.79
CA TYR A 278 -0.91 -5.66 -5.90
C TYR A 278 0.16 -4.69 -5.41
N PHE A 279 0.20 -3.47 -5.96
CA PHE A 279 1.32 -2.56 -5.78
C PHE A 279 0.85 -1.18 -5.37
N SER A 280 1.60 -0.49 -4.50
CA SER A 280 1.36 0.92 -4.20
C SER A 280 2.67 1.59 -3.80
N ARG A 281 3.10 2.58 -4.58
CA ARG A 281 4.33 3.35 -4.32
C ARG A 281 4.27 4.73 -4.97
N MET A 282 5.03 5.65 -4.43
CA MET A 282 5.30 6.95 -5.07
C MET A 282 6.37 6.77 -6.14
N GLY A 283 6.10 7.28 -7.33
CA GLY A 283 7.02 7.33 -8.46
C GLY A 283 7.10 8.71 -9.06
N THR A 284 7.98 8.89 -10.04
CA THR A 284 8.20 10.15 -10.76
C THR A 284 7.85 9.96 -12.23
N PHE A 285 7.10 10.86 -12.83
CA PHE A 285 6.93 10.91 -14.29
C PHE A 285 8.31 11.18 -14.92
N TYR A 286 8.86 10.15 -15.55
CA TYR A 286 10.25 10.15 -16.03
C TYR A 286 10.38 10.64 -17.46
N ALA A 287 9.49 10.18 -18.34
CA ALA A 287 9.50 10.51 -19.76
C ALA A 287 8.09 10.49 -20.35
N LEU A 288 7.86 11.32 -21.36
CA LEU A 288 6.73 11.27 -22.28
C LEU A 288 7.27 10.83 -23.64
N GLU A 289 6.90 9.62 -24.09
CA GLU A 289 7.51 9.00 -25.28
C GLU A 289 6.71 9.20 -26.56
N GLY A 290 5.38 9.35 -26.48
CA GLY A 290 4.53 9.56 -27.62
C GLY A 290 3.11 10.00 -27.27
N MET A 291 2.46 10.68 -28.22
CA MET A 291 1.05 11.07 -28.12
C MET A 291 0.39 10.92 -29.49
N GLU A 292 -0.80 10.37 -29.50
CA GLU A 292 -1.65 10.19 -30.67
C GLU A 292 -3.10 10.56 -30.35
N GLU A 293 -3.90 10.95 -31.35
CA GLU A 293 -5.35 11.11 -31.16
C GLU A 293 -5.97 9.76 -30.79
N ALA A 294 -6.76 9.73 -29.73
CA ALA A 294 -7.44 8.53 -29.29
C ALA A 294 -8.51 8.14 -30.33
N LYS A 295 -8.46 6.92 -30.82
CA LYS A 295 -9.40 6.36 -31.80
C LYS A 295 -10.69 5.92 -31.14
#